data_01b4fa791f210b7df846482114480bbb
#
_entry.id   01b4fa791f210b7df846482114480bbb
#
_cell.length_a   1.000
_cell.length_b   1.000
_cell.length_c   1.000
_cell.angle_alpha   90.00
_cell.angle_beta   90.00
_cell.angle_gamma   90.00
#
_symmetry.space_group_name_H-M   'P 1'
#
loop_
_entity.id
_entity.type
_entity.pdbx_description
1 polymer ?
#
loop_
_entity_poly.entity_id
_entity_poly.type
_entity_poly.pdbx_seq_one_letter_code
_entity_poly.pdbx_strand_id
1 'polypeptide(L)'
;MALLRERVPAGVAALVGVALAAPSVVAPTWRLTTLDSERGLVLFDQQDWGWGRSQVLGPGGGVVQDLQNPFGLVLLVGLLALTAAGAVAWIVTASAWTAAAPVASATLLGRLATTVSERHGRAVRDDVHGLAATGSSTTAGALESLAAVALGVAVVLMVLSLVQWHMPSAWVAWLRRLVDRRAAVTEGTAPAGGRPSTITSRPEGEHLSGPAVGLGDADRERR
;
A
#
# COMPACT_ATOMS: atom_id res chain seq x y z
N MET A 1 13.85 -21.97 7.87
CA MET A 1 14.56 -20.94 7.07
C MET A 1 13.69 -20.31 5.96
N ALA A 2 12.74 -21.01 5.32
CA ALA A 2 11.86 -20.43 4.29
C ALA A 2 10.98 -19.26 4.81
N LEU A 3 10.41 -19.36 6.00
CA LEU A 3 9.53 -18.34 6.60
C LEU A 3 10.23 -17.01 6.87
N LEU A 4 11.52 -17.00 7.19
CA LEU A 4 12.28 -15.75 7.37
C LEU A 4 12.51 -15.05 6.03
N ARG A 5 12.66 -15.78 4.94
CA ARG A 5 12.89 -15.22 3.61
C ARG A 5 11.69 -14.44 3.07
N GLU A 6 10.47 -14.84 3.45
CA GLU A 6 9.23 -14.15 3.04
C GLU A 6 8.94 -12.87 3.84
N ARG A 7 9.54 -12.72 5.04
CA ARG A 7 9.35 -11.54 5.90
C ARG A 7 10.30 -10.39 5.59
N VAL A 8 11.49 -10.71 5.06
CA VAL A 8 12.51 -9.72 4.75
C VAL A 8 12.00 -8.61 3.83
N PRO A 9 11.31 -8.89 2.71
CA PRO A 9 10.84 -7.83 1.81
C PRO A 9 9.91 -6.81 2.49
N ALA A 10 9.00 -7.28 3.35
CA ALA A 10 8.07 -6.42 4.07
C ALA A 10 8.80 -5.51 5.08
N GLY A 11 9.73 -6.07 5.85
CA GLY A 11 10.53 -5.32 6.80
C GLY A 11 11.46 -4.31 6.12
N VAL A 12 12.09 -4.71 5.00
CA VAL A 12 12.93 -3.80 4.20
C VAL A 12 12.10 -2.66 3.61
N ALA A 13 10.91 -2.93 3.07
CA ALA A 13 10.01 -1.89 2.57
C ALA A 13 9.63 -0.88 3.66
N ALA A 14 9.37 -1.35 4.90
CA ALA A 14 9.10 -0.47 6.03
C ALA A 14 10.31 0.40 6.41
N LEU A 15 11.52 -0.18 6.45
CA LEU A 15 12.75 0.57 6.71
C LEU A 15 13.06 1.61 5.63
N VAL A 16 12.83 1.27 4.36
CA VAL A 16 12.93 2.22 3.24
C VAL A 16 11.92 3.35 3.41
N GLY A 17 10.68 3.05 3.78
CA GLY A 17 9.66 4.07 4.07
C GLY A 17 10.08 5.00 5.20
N VAL A 18 10.64 4.49 6.30
CA VAL A 18 11.18 5.29 7.41
C VAL A 18 12.34 6.18 6.93
N ALA A 19 13.28 5.63 6.17
CA ALA A 19 14.43 6.39 5.65
C ALA A 19 14.01 7.52 4.72
N LEU A 20 13.00 7.29 3.86
CA LEU A 20 12.45 8.30 2.96
C LEU A 20 11.66 9.37 3.71
N ALA A 21 11.01 9.03 4.84
CA ALA A 21 10.28 9.99 5.65
C ALA A 21 11.18 10.83 6.57
N ALA A 22 12.38 10.35 6.92
CA ALA A 22 13.29 11.04 7.86
C ALA A 22 13.62 12.50 7.49
N PRO A 23 13.85 12.88 6.21
CA PRO A 23 14.10 14.26 5.83
C PRO A 23 12.98 15.23 6.20
N SER A 24 11.72 14.78 6.31
CA SER A 24 10.59 15.64 6.70
C SER A 24 10.64 16.14 8.14
N VAL A 25 11.51 15.56 8.96
CA VAL A 25 11.77 16.02 10.35
C VAL A 25 12.51 17.36 10.34
N VAL A 26 13.48 17.54 9.44
CA VAL A 26 14.40 18.71 9.43
C VAL A 26 14.10 19.69 8.31
N ALA A 27 13.57 19.25 7.19
CA ALA A 27 13.31 20.06 6.01
C ALA A 27 11.82 20.35 5.81
N PRO A 28 11.45 21.53 5.29
CA PRO A 28 10.06 21.82 4.93
C PRO A 28 9.63 20.87 3.81
N THR A 29 8.40 20.41 3.90
CA THR A 29 7.82 19.46 2.95
C THR A 29 6.90 20.12 1.94
N TRP A 30 6.48 21.34 2.23
CA TRP A 30 5.62 22.15 1.39
C TRP A 30 6.06 23.61 1.41
N ARG A 31 5.89 24.30 0.28
CA ARG A 31 6.17 25.72 0.12
C ARG A 31 5.00 26.38 -0.59
N LEU A 32 4.48 27.46 -0.03
CA LEU A 32 3.45 28.28 -0.62
C LEU A 32 4.00 29.70 -0.81
N THR A 33 4.15 30.12 -2.06
CA THR A 33 4.63 31.45 -2.39
C THR A 33 3.45 32.30 -2.84
N THR A 34 3.25 33.43 -2.17
CA THR A 34 2.22 34.41 -2.53
C THR A 34 2.86 35.59 -3.25
N LEU A 35 2.38 35.85 -4.45
CA LEU A 35 2.87 36.91 -5.33
C LEU A 35 1.82 38.03 -5.45
N ASP A 36 2.27 39.28 -5.52
CA ASP A 36 1.46 40.38 -6.06
C ASP A 36 1.34 40.18 -7.59
N SER A 37 0.14 39.91 -8.09
CA SER A 37 -0.10 39.61 -9.51
C SER A 37 0.17 40.80 -10.42
N GLU A 38 0.09 42.03 -9.93
CA GLU A 38 0.36 43.24 -10.72
C GLU A 38 1.86 43.54 -10.86
N ARG A 39 2.61 43.30 -9.78
CA ARG A 39 4.03 43.66 -9.69
C ARG A 39 4.96 42.48 -9.80
N GLY A 40 4.46 41.24 -9.73
CA GLY A 40 5.26 40.03 -9.74
C GLY A 40 6.21 39.87 -8.52
N LEU A 41 5.95 40.61 -7.44
CA LEU A 41 6.76 40.60 -6.25
C LEU A 41 6.30 39.53 -5.28
N VAL A 42 7.25 38.80 -4.69
CA VAL A 42 6.97 37.85 -3.60
C VAL A 42 6.59 38.65 -2.35
N LEU A 43 5.35 38.49 -1.90
CA LEU A 43 4.87 39.10 -0.67
C LEU A 43 5.19 38.24 0.55
N PHE A 44 4.90 36.94 0.45
CA PHE A 44 5.15 35.98 1.51
C PHE A 44 5.58 34.65 0.93
N ASP A 45 6.44 33.97 1.67
CA ASP A 45 6.85 32.60 1.39
C ASP A 45 6.62 31.75 2.64
N GLN A 46 5.59 30.91 2.60
CA GLN A 46 5.25 30.02 3.70
C GLN A 46 5.89 28.65 3.47
N GLN A 47 6.55 28.15 4.49
CA GLN A 47 7.16 26.83 4.51
C GLN A 47 6.51 26.00 5.60
N ASP A 48 6.03 24.79 5.23
CA ASP A 48 5.35 23.88 6.13
C ASP A 48 6.12 22.56 6.25
N TRP A 49 6.29 22.08 7.48
CA TRP A 49 6.88 20.78 7.80
C TRP A 49 5.80 19.73 8.05
N GLY A 50 6.07 18.48 7.72
CA GLY A 50 5.14 17.35 7.92
C GLY A 50 4.66 17.14 9.36
N TRP A 51 5.40 17.67 10.34
CA TRP A 51 5.05 17.58 11.76
C TRP A 51 4.25 18.76 12.30
N GLY A 52 3.89 19.75 11.44
CA GLY A 52 3.00 20.84 11.80
C GLY A 52 3.72 22.15 12.19
N ARG A 53 5.02 22.30 11.90
CA ARG A 53 5.68 23.60 11.92
C ARG A 53 5.28 24.36 10.65
N SER A 54 5.00 25.65 10.80
CA SER A 54 4.76 26.58 9.70
C SER A 54 5.58 27.85 9.93
N GLN A 55 6.35 28.24 8.94
CA GLN A 55 7.18 29.44 8.96
C GLN A 55 6.82 30.34 7.79
N VAL A 56 6.55 31.60 8.07
CA VAL A 56 6.23 32.61 7.05
C VAL A 56 7.41 33.58 6.96
N LEU A 57 7.96 33.72 5.75
CA LEU A 57 9.01 34.66 5.41
C LEU A 57 8.42 35.87 4.70
N GLY A 58 8.83 37.06 5.08
CA GLY A 58 8.47 38.30 4.40
C GLY A 58 9.30 38.55 3.13
N PRO A 59 9.04 39.68 2.42
CA PRO A 59 9.65 40.03 1.15
C PRO A 59 11.19 40.11 1.17
N GLY A 60 11.78 40.35 2.35
CA GLY A 60 13.23 40.41 2.56
C GLY A 60 13.84 39.11 3.08
N GLY A 61 13.09 38.00 3.10
CA GLY A 61 13.56 36.72 3.65
C GLY A 61 13.59 36.66 5.19
N GLY A 62 13.16 37.72 5.86
CA GLY A 62 13.06 37.73 7.32
C GLY A 62 11.84 36.91 7.79
N VAL A 63 12.01 36.20 8.92
CA VAL A 63 10.93 35.45 9.55
C VAL A 63 9.90 36.40 10.13
N VAL A 64 8.68 36.38 9.62
CA VAL A 64 7.54 37.15 10.10
C VAL A 64 6.77 36.38 11.15
N GLN A 65 6.61 35.07 10.93
CA GLN A 65 5.90 34.17 11.82
C GLN A 65 6.54 32.80 11.85
N ASP A 66 6.69 32.20 13.02
CA ASP A 66 7.16 30.82 13.22
C ASP A 66 6.23 30.11 14.22
N LEU A 67 5.37 29.28 13.70
CA LEU A 67 4.46 28.44 14.49
C LEU A 67 5.10 27.08 14.67
N GLN A 68 5.46 26.74 15.90
CA GLN A 68 6.07 25.46 16.22
C GLN A 68 5.07 24.50 16.87
N ASN A 69 5.11 23.25 16.45
CA ASN A 69 4.31 22.16 17.06
C ASN A 69 5.24 21.08 17.61
N PRO A 70 5.82 21.29 18.83
CA PRO A 70 6.77 20.30 19.38
C PRO A 70 6.15 18.94 19.62
N PHE A 71 4.85 18.87 19.93
CA PHE A 71 4.13 17.61 20.06
C PHE A 71 4.08 16.85 18.74
N GLY A 72 3.82 17.54 17.63
CA GLY A 72 3.84 16.94 16.29
C GLY A 72 5.20 16.38 15.90
N LEU A 73 6.29 17.09 16.30
CA LEU A 73 7.66 16.61 16.09
C LEU A 73 7.95 15.33 16.90
N VAL A 74 7.64 15.34 18.20
CA VAL A 74 7.85 14.17 19.07
C VAL A 74 7.04 12.98 18.57
N LEU A 75 5.79 13.22 18.16
CA LEU A 75 4.93 12.18 17.59
C LEU A 75 5.52 11.58 16.31
N LEU A 76 5.98 12.41 15.37
CA LEU A 76 6.57 11.94 14.12
C LEU A 76 7.85 11.14 14.39
N VAL A 77 8.78 11.67 15.19
CA VAL A 77 10.03 10.97 15.52
C VAL A 77 9.75 9.67 16.26
N GLY A 78 8.80 9.67 17.20
CA GLY A 78 8.38 8.46 17.91
C GLY A 78 7.79 7.40 17.00
N LEU A 79 6.94 7.79 16.03
CA LEU A 79 6.38 6.88 15.04
C LEU A 79 7.45 6.31 14.10
N LEU A 80 8.41 7.14 13.65
CA LEU A 80 9.53 6.68 12.84
C LEU A 80 10.38 5.65 13.59
N ALA A 81 10.73 5.94 14.86
CA ALA A 81 11.51 5.03 15.69
C ALA A 81 10.76 3.72 15.97
N LEU A 82 9.47 3.79 16.29
CA LEU A 82 8.63 2.63 16.56
C LEU A 82 8.47 1.75 15.31
N THR A 83 8.28 2.39 14.15
CA THR A 83 8.17 1.67 12.86
C THR A 83 9.49 1.01 12.51
N ALA A 84 10.63 1.68 12.69
CA ALA A 84 11.95 1.11 12.44
C ALA A 84 12.22 -0.09 13.37
N ALA A 85 11.99 0.07 14.67
CA ALA A 85 12.15 -1.01 15.64
C ALA A 85 11.22 -2.20 15.33
N GLY A 86 9.97 -1.92 15.00
CA GLY A 86 8.99 -2.94 14.57
C GLY A 86 9.43 -3.68 13.31
N ALA A 87 9.95 -2.97 12.30
CA ALA A 87 10.44 -3.57 11.07
C ALA A 87 11.66 -4.47 11.31
N VAL A 88 12.60 -4.04 12.15
CA VAL A 88 13.75 -4.88 12.55
C VAL A 88 13.28 -6.11 13.32
N ALA A 89 12.38 -5.94 14.30
CA ALA A 89 11.80 -7.05 15.04
C ALA A 89 11.07 -8.04 14.11
N TRP A 90 10.35 -7.54 13.11
CA TRP A 90 9.68 -8.35 12.08
C TRP A 90 10.65 -9.23 11.30
N ILE A 91 11.82 -8.70 10.95
CA ILE A 91 12.86 -9.45 10.21
C ILE A 91 13.54 -10.50 11.10
N VAL A 92 13.84 -10.12 12.36
CA VAL A 92 14.74 -10.91 13.23
C VAL A 92 13.99 -11.93 14.08
N THR A 93 12.76 -11.61 14.50
CA THR A 93 12.02 -12.43 15.46
C THR A 93 10.74 -13.02 14.87
N ALA A 94 10.38 -14.23 15.33
CA ALA A 94 9.11 -14.89 15.00
C ALA A 94 8.14 -14.88 16.20
N SER A 95 8.16 -13.82 17.03
CA SER A 95 7.36 -13.73 18.24
C SER A 95 6.03 -13.02 18.02
N ALA A 96 5.10 -13.13 18.97
CA ALA A 96 3.80 -12.44 18.93
C ALA A 96 3.91 -10.91 18.85
N TRP A 97 5.00 -10.32 19.33
CA TRP A 97 5.30 -8.90 19.27
C TRP A 97 5.49 -8.37 17.83
N THR A 98 5.74 -9.27 16.87
CA THR A 98 5.82 -8.88 15.45
C THR A 98 4.50 -8.33 14.91
N ALA A 99 3.37 -8.64 15.53
CA ALA A 99 2.07 -8.08 15.16
C ALA A 99 1.99 -6.55 15.37
N ALA A 100 2.87 -5.98 16.22
CA ALA A 100 2.95 -4.53 16.39
C ALA A 100 3.57 -3.79 15.17
N ALA A 101 4.39 -4.47 14.37
CA ALA A 101 5.05 -3.86 13.21
C ALA A 101 4.06 -3.35 12.14
N PRO A 102 3.06 -4.12 11.68
CA PRO A 102 2.07 -3.63 10.73
C PRO A 102 1.23 -2.49 11.31
N VAL A 103 0.93 -2.50 12.62
CA VAL A 103 0.18 -1.43 13.28
C VAL A 103 0.99 -0.14 13.29
N ALA A 104 2.26 -0.18 13.70
CA ALA A 104 3.14 0.98 13.68
C ALA A 104 3.31 1.55 12.27
N SER A 105 3.55 0.68 11.28
CA SER A 105 3.69 1.07 9.88
C SER A 105 2.40 1.68 9.32
N ALA A 106 1.23 1.13 9.65
CA ALA A 106 -0.07 1.66 9.23
C ALA A 106 -0.37 3.01 9.88
N THR A 107 0.00 3.20 11.15
CA THR A 107 -0.19 4.47 11.86
C THR A 107 0.68 5.58 11.25
N LEU A 108 1.95 5.27 10.97
CA LEU A 108 2.85 6.21 10.29
C LEU A 108 2.34 6.53 8.88
N LEU A 109 1.92 5.51 8.11
CA LEU A 109 1.31 5.70 6.80
C LEU A 109 0.08 6.61 6.86
N GLY A 110 -0.83 6.38 7.79
CA GLY A 110 -2.01 7.22 8.00
C GLY A 110 -1.64 8.68 8.28
N ARG A 111 -0.63 8.91 9.12
CA ARG A 111 -0.12 10.26 9.41
C ARG A 111 0.46 10.93 8.17
N LEU A 112 1.30 10.24 7.39
CA LEU A 112 1.87 10.80 6.16
C LEU A 112 0.79 11.06 5.09
N ALA A 113 -0.16 10.14 4.93
CA ALA A 113 -1.25 10.29 3.97
C ALA A 113 -2.14 11.51 4.29
N THR A 114 -2.45 11.77 5.56
CA THR A 114 -3.22 12.96 5.96
C THR A 114 -2.47 14.25 5.64
N THR A 115 -1.17 14.34 5.93
CA THR A 115 -0.38 15.54 5.62
C THR A 115 -0.27 15.78 4.11
N VAL A 116 -0.08 14.74 3.31
CA VAL A 116 -0.05 14.85 1.84
C VAL A 116 -1.41 15.30 1.30
N SER A 117 -2.52 14.73 1.79
CA SER A 117 -3.88 15.10 1.38
C SER A 117 -4.23 16.55 1.71
N GLU A 118 -3.90 17.01 2.91
CA GLU A 118 -4.14 18.39 3.32
C GLU A 118 -3.41 19.41 2.43
N ARG A 119 -2.21 19.08 1.97
CA ARG A 119 -1.43 19.94 1.07
C ARG A 119 -2.06 20.04 -0.31
N HIS A 120 -2.53 18.94 -0.88
CA HIS A 120 -3.23 18.97 -2.17
C HIS A 120 -4.50 19.82 -2.12
N GLY A 121 -5.25 19.78 -1.02
CA GLY A 121 -6.43 20.62 -0.82
C GLY A 121 -6.11 22.12 -0.67
N ARG A 122 -4.87 22.48 -0.28
CA ARG A 122 -4.44 23.89 -0.17
C ARG A 122 -3.88 24.46 -1.47
N ALA A 123 -3.39 23.60 -2.37
CA ALA A 123 -2.78 24.00 -3.64
C ALA A 123 -3.79 24.64 -4.63
N VAL A 124 -5.08 24.46 -4.40
CA VAL A 124 -6.19 24.93 -5.25
C VAL A 124 -6.86 26.18 -4.65
N ARG A 125 -6.11 27.11 -4.10
CA ARG A 125 -6.70 28.39 -3.69
C ARG A 125 -6.54 29.39 -4.82
N ASP A 126 -7.67 29.61 -5.50
CA ASP A 126 -7.83 30.57 -6.59
C ASP A 126 -7.41 31.99 -6.20
N ASP A 127 -7.02 32.76 -7.23
CA ASP A 127 -6.80 34.22 -7.18
C ASP A 127 -7.94 34.94 -6.45
N VAL A 128 -7.70 35.34 -5.23
CA VAL A 128 -8.61 36.21 -4.49
C VAL A 128 -7.96 37.57 -4.32
N HIS A 129 -8.53 38.55 -4.97
CA HIS A 129 -8.13 39.97 -4.85
C HIS A 129 -6.74 40.35 -5.38
N GLY A 130 -6.32 39.85 -6.55
CA GLY A 130 -5.06 40.26 -7.17
C GLY A 130 -3.81 39.65 -6.54
N LEU A 131 -3.98 38.60 -5.73
CA LEU A 131 -2.89 37.82 -5.14
C LEU A 131 -2.84 36.42 -5.78
N ALA A 132 -1.75 36.10 -6.42
CA ALA A 132 -1.48 34.75 -6.94
C ALA A 132 -0.74 33.92 -5.91
N ALA A 133 -1.31 32.81 -5.49
CA ALA A 133 -0.67 31.87 -4.57
C ALA A 133 -0.27 30.59 -5.31
N THR A 134 1.02 30.25 -5.31
CA THR A 134 1.54 29.00 -5.90
C THR A 134 2.09 28.10 -4.83
N GLY A 135 1.49 26.91 -4.70
CA GLY A 135 1.94 25.87 -3.80
C GLY A 135 2.79 24.81 -4.52
N SER A 136 3.92 24.45 -3.93
CA SER A 136 4.79 23.40 -4.48
C SER A 136 5.28 22.45 -3.41
N SER A 137 5.38 21.16 -3.76
CA SER A 137 6.03 20.17 -2.91
C SER A 137 7.54 20.35 -3.02
N THR A 138 8.21 20.35 -1.89
CA THR A 138 9.68 20.33 -1.84
C THR A 138 10.21 18.93 -2.09
N THR A 139 11.55 18.79 -2.22
CA THR A 139 12.20 17.48 -2.29
C THR A 139 11.83 16.60 -1.09
N ALA A 140 11.79 17.17 0.13
CA ALA A 140 11.39 16.43 1.33
C ALA A 140 9.92 15.99 1.26
N GLY A 141 9.04 16.81 0.69
CA GLY A 141 7.64 16.44 0.46
C GLY A 141 7.45 15.34 -0.60
N ALA A 142 8.27 15.35 -1.64
CA ALA A 142 8.28 14.26 -2.62
C ALA A 142 8.76 12.94 -1.99
N LEU A 143 9.82 12.98 -1.17
CA LEU A 143 10.32 11.82 -0.43
C LEU A 143 9.27 11.31 0.57
N GLU A 144 8.54 12.19 1.24
CA GLU A 144 7.44 11.83 2.14
C GLU A 144 6.31 11.09 1.40
N SER A 145 5.98 11.52 0.18
CA SER A 145 5.00 10.82 -0.66
C SER A 145 5.47 9.43 -1.07
N LEU A 146 6.75 9.28 -1.45
CA LEU A 146 7.35 7.97 -1.73
C LEU A 146 7.42 7.08 -0.48
N ALA A 147 7.68 7.68 0.69
CA ALA A 147 7.65 6.98 1.97
C ALA A 147 6.27 6.38 2.25
N ALA A 148 5.19 7.13 1.98
CA ALA A 148 3.82 6.64 2.14
C ALA A 148 3.56 5.43 1.23
N VAL A 149 4.03 5.44 -0.02
CA VAL A 149 3.91 4.29 -0.93
C VAL A 149 4.69 3.08 -0.40
N ALA A 150 5.96 3.27 0.03
CA ALA A 150 6.79 2.19 0.56
C ALA A 150 6.18 1.57 1.83
N LEU A 151 5.64 2.39 2.74
CA LEU A 151 4.94 1.92 3.94
C LEU A 151 3.63 1.20 3.58
N GLY A 152 2.88 1.67 2.59
CA GLY A 152 1.69 0.98 2.08
C GLY A 152 2.01 -0.42 1.58
N VAL A 153 3.07 -0.56 0.78
CA VAL A 153 3.57 -1.86 0.32
C VAL A 153 3.99 -2.74 1.51
N ALA A 154 4.72 -2.17 2.47
CA ALA A 154 5.14 -2.90 3.68
C ALA A 154 3.95 -3.45 4.48
N VAL A 155 2.93 -2.61 4.73
CA VAL A 155 1.71 -3.01 5.45
C VAL A 155 0.98 -4.13 4.72
N VAL A 156 0.79 -4.01 3.41
CA VAL A 156 0.14 -5.04 2.60
C VAL A 156 0.91 -6.36 2.68
N LEU A 157 2.23 -6.34 2.52
CA LEU A 157 3.06 -7.55 2.61
C LEU A 157 3.04 -8.16 4.01
N MET A 158 3.07 -7.34 5.07
CA MET A 158 2.96 -7.82 6.45
C MET A 158 1.61 -8.47 6.73
N VAL A 159 0.52 -7.84 6.30
CA VAL A 159 -0.84 -8.38 6.46
C VAL A 159 -1.00 -9.68 5.68
N LEU A 160 -0.55 -9.73 4.43
CA LEU A 160 -0.59 -10.96 3.63
C LEU A 160 0.21 -12.09 4.29
N SER A 161 1.39 -11.79 4.85
CA SER A 161 2.20 -12.76 5.58
C SER A 161 1.48 -13.30 6.83
N LEU A 162 0.79 -12.42 7.59
CA LEU A 162 0.00 -12.82 8.76
C LEU A 162 -1.22 -13.67 8.36
N VAL A 163 -1.91 -13.29 7.30
CA VAL A 163 -3.07 -14.04 6.78
C VAL A 163 -2.65 -15.42 6.31
N GLN A 164 -1.56 -15.54 5.56
CA GLN A 164 -1.04 -16.85 5.13
C GLN A 164 -0.69 -17.76 6.31
N TRP A 165 -0.25 -17.19 7.43
CA TRP A 165 0.10 -17.97 8.62
C TRP A 165 -1.10 -18.50 9.38
N HIS A 166 -2.24 -17.80 9.31
CA HIS A 166 -3.48 -18.16 10.01
C HIS A 166 -4.50 -18.87 9.12
N MET A 167 -4.28 -18.91 7.79
CA MET A 167 -5.21 -19.60 6.90
C MET A 167 -5.01 -21.13 6.96
N PRO A 168 -6.08 -21.89 7.22
CA PRO A 168 -6.06 -23.33 7.05
C PRO A 168 -5.60 -23.68 5.64
N SER A 169 -4.76 -24.72 5.50
CA SER A 169 -4.22 -25.19 4.21
C SER A 169 -5.30 -25.42 3.14
N ALA A 170 -6.53 -25.71 3.56
CA ALA A 170 -7.69 -25.85 2.71
C ALA A 170 -8.06 -24.56 1.93
N TRP A 171 -7.91 -23.37 2.54
CA TRP A 171 -8.20 -22.09 1.90
C TRP A 171 -7.14 -21.71 0.85
N VAL A 172 -5.89 -21.98 1.15
CA VAL A 172 -4.78 -21.76 0.21
C VAL A 172 -4.94 -22.69 -1.01
N ALA A 173 -5.32 -23.94 -0.80
CA ALA A 173 -5.63 -24.89 -1.88
C ALA A 173 -6.85 -24.46 -2.71
N TRP A 174 -7.87 -23.88 -2.08
CA TRP A 174 -9.06 -23.36 -2.78
C TRP A 174 -8.71 -22.13 -3.64
N LEU A 175 -7.94 -21.18 -3.11
CA LEU A 175 -7.48 -20.00 -3.86
C LEU A 175 -6.61 -20.40 -5.06
N ARG A 176 -5.69 -21.35 -4.90
CA ARG A 176 -4.90 -21.89 -6.02
C ARG A 176 -5.80 -22.47 -7.10
N ARG A 177 -6.79 -23.28 -6.74
CA ARG A 177 -7.76 -23.83 -7.72
C ARG A 177 -8.55 -22.76 -8.46
N LEU A 178 -8.87 -21.63 -7.80
CA LEU A 178 -9.54 -20.49 -8.46
C LEU A 178 -8.66 -19.79 -9.48
N VAL A 179 -7.39 -19.58 -9.14
CA VAL A 179 -6.41 -18.97 -10.05
C VAL A 179 -6.14 -19.89 -11.24
N ASP A 180 -5.95 -21.19 -10.99
CA ASP A 180 -5.72 -22.19 -12.05
C ASP A 180 -6.93 -22.32 -12.98
N ARG A 181 -8.16 -22.24 -12.46
CA ARG A 181 -9.38 -22.21 -13.29
C ARG A 181 -9.45 -20.98 -14.19
N ARG A 182 -9.04 -19.80 -13.71
CA ARG A 182 -8.99 -18.60 -14.54
C ARG A 182 -7.93 -18.71 -15.64
N ALA A 183 -6.77 -19.25 -15.34
CA ALA A 183 -5.72 -19.50 -16.34
C ALA A 183 -6.20 -20.47 -17.44
N ALA A 184 -6.86 -21.55 -17.06
CA ALA A 184 -7.41 -22.53 -18.00
C ALA A 184 -8.50 -21.94 -18.92
N VAL A 185 -9.32 -21.02 -18.42
CA VAL A 185 -10.34 -20.32 -19.24
C VAL A 185 -9.69 -19.37 -20.25
N THR A 186 -8.57 -18.75 -19.90
CA THR A 186 -7.86 -17.81 -20.80
C THR A 186 -7.10 -18.57 -21.91
N GLU A 187 -6.59 -19.77 -21.63
CA GLU A 187 -5.94 -20.61 -22.63
C GLU A 187 -6.93 -21.34 -23.57
N GLY A 188 -8.15 -21.59 -23.10
CA GLY A 188 -9.21 -22.24 -23.89
C GLY A 188 -9.86 -21.36 -24.97
N THR A 189 -9.55 -20.05 -25.02
CA THR A 189 -10.12 -19.10 -25.99
C THR A 189 -9.20 -18.86 -27.21
N ALA A 190 -8.18 -19.69 -27.43
CA ALA A 190 -7.47 -19.67 -28.70
C ALA A 190 -8.43 -20.16 -29.82
N PRO A 191 -8.66 -19.40 -30.88
CA PRO A 191 -9.53 -19.82 -31.96
C PRO A 191 -8.93 -21.07 -32.60
N ALA A 192 -9.65 -22.18 -32.52
CA ALA A 192 -9.33 -23.41 -33.25
C ALA A 192 -9.34 -23.10 -34.74
N GLY A 193 -8.17 -22.72 -35.27
CA GLY A 193 -7.90 -22.66 -36.70
C GLY A 193 -8.17 -24.03 -37.31
N GLY A 194 -9.09 -24.03 -38.27
CA GLY A 194 -9.66 -25.18 -38.92
C GLY A 194 -8.66 -26.26 -39.31
N ARG A 195 -8.93 -27.49 -38.86
CA ARG A 195 -8.45 -28.69 -39.52
C ARG A 195 -9.57 -29.27 -40.37
N PRO A 196 -9.31 -29.59 -41.65
CA PRO A 196 -10.33 -30.19 -42.51
C PRO A 196 -10.70 -31.59 -42.00
N SER A 197 -11.97 -31.82 -41.89
CA SER A 197 -12.62 -33.10 -41.57
C SER A 197 -12.25 -34.16 -42.63
N THR A 198 -11.41 -35.10 -42.23
CA THR A 198 -11.28 -36.36 -42.98
C THR A 198 -12.40 -37.27 -42.52
N ILE A 199 -13.37 -37.45 -43.41
CA ILE A 199 -14.42 -38.45 -43.32
C ILE A 199 -13.75 -39.83 -43.39
N THR A 200 -13.79 -40.59 -42.33
CA THR A 200 -13.49 -42.03 -42.37
C THR A 200 -14.67 -42.80 -41.82
N SER A 201 -15.20 -43.57 -42.73
CA SER A 201 -16.33 -44.50 -42.68
C SER A 201 -16.37 -45.41 -41.42
N ARG A 202 -17.58 -45.56 -40.93
CA ARG A 202 -18.15 -46.54 -40.01
C ARG A 202 -17.91 -47.99 -40.47
N PRO A 203 -17.76 -48.92 -39.57
CA PRO A 203 -18.57 -50.14 -39.63
C PRO A 203 -19.37 -50.41 -38.35
N GLU A 204 -20.57 -50.89 -38.62
CA GLU A 204 -21.54 -51.45 -37.72
C GLU A 204 -21.02 -52.68 -36.98
N GLY A 205 -21.54 -52.90 -35.77
CA GLY A 205 -21.42 -54.14 -35.01
C GLY A 205 -22.02 -54.02 -33.64
N GLU A 206 -23.29 -54.27 -33.56
CA GLU A 206 -24.03 -55.11 -32.60
C GLU A 206 -23.25 -55.57 -31.35
N HIS A 207 -23.75 -55.29 -30.15
CA HIS A 207 -24.26 -56.37 -29.28
C HIS A 207 -25.01 -55.78 -28.05
N LEU A 208 -26.25 -56.20 -27.92
CA LEU A 208 -27.13 -56.19 -26.78
C LEU A 208 -26.56 -57.01 -25.60
N SER A 209 -26.81 -56.54 -24.38
CA SER A 209 -27.17 -57.29 -23.16
C SER A 209 -27.15 -56.29 -21.99
N GLY A 210 -28.19 -55.90 -21.43
CA GLY A 210 -29.20 -56.44 -20.57
C GLY A 210 -28.83 -56.36 -19.07
N PRO A 211 -29.75 -56.18 -18.17
CA PRO A 211 -29.62 -55.31 -16.98
C PRO A 211 -29.33 -56.12 -15.70
N ALA A 212 -28.77 -55.47 -14.68
CA ALA A 212 -28.81 -56.00 -13.32
C ALA A 212 -29.23 -54.89 -12.34
N VAL A 213 -30.42 -55.05 -11.89
CA VAL A 213 -31.06 -54.49 -10.72
C VAL A 213 -30.38 -55.00 -9.47
N GLY A 214 -30.02 -54.13 -8.57
CA GLY A 214 -29.52 -54.44 -7.24
C GLY A 214 -30.07 -53.45 -6.23
N LEU A 215 -31.26 -53.70 -5.73
CA LEU A 215 -31.82 -53.18 -4.48
C LEU A 215 -31.08 -53.84 -3.28
N GLY A 216 -30.91 -53.08 -2.21
CA GLY A 216 -30.51 -53.55 -0.89
C GLY A 216 -30.14 -52.31 -0.07
N ASP A 217 -31.03 -51.71 0.62
CA ASP A 217 -31.71 -52.00 1.88
C ASP A 217 -30.87 -51.65 3.11
N ALA A 218 -31.40 -50.68 3.81
CA ALA A 218 -31.72 -50.58 5.24
C ALA A 218 -30.62 -50.48 6.29
N ASP A 219 -30.80 -49.43 7.09
CA ASP A 219 -30.85 -49.46 8.57
C ASP A 219 -29.57 -49.74 9.37
N ARG A 220 -29.29 -48.77 10.21
CA ARG A 220 -29.00 -48.79 11.66
C ARG A 220 -28.51 -47.43 12.09
N GLU A 221 -29.32 -46.61 12.72
CA GLU A 221 -29.68 -46.61 14.16
C GLU A 221 -28.49 -46.59 15.11
N ARG A 222 -28.48 -45.49 15.89
CA ARG A 222 -28.02 -45.36 17.32
C ARG A 222 -26.53 -45.55 17.66
N ARG A 223 -25.88 -44.52 18.06
CA ARG A 223 -25.68 -44.04 19.45
C ARG A 223 -24.99 -42.70 19.49
#